data_df92c05470296dfb74f047a1e87d7ef9
#
_entry.id   df92c05470296dfb74f047a1e87d7ef9
#
_cell.length_a   1.000
_cell.length_b   1.000
_cell.length_c   1.000
_cell.angle_alpha   90.00
_cell.angle_beta   90.00
_cell.angle_gamma   90.00
#
_symmetry.space_group_name_H-M   'P 1'
#
loop_
_entity.id
_entity.type
_entity.pdbx_description
1 polymer ?
#
loop_
_entity_poly.entity_id
_entity_poly.type
_entity_poly.pdbx_seq_one_letter_code
_entity_poly.pdbx_strand_id
1 'polypeptide(L)'
;SLAFSLLGDIYTMPITGGTPTRIAEGLAWEVQPRFSPDGTRIAFTSDRGGGDNIWIMNADGTDKRQLTKEEFRLLNQASWSPDGNYIVAKKHFTTQRSLGTGEIWLYHVSGGGGVKLVARASETLQKELGEPVYAPDGSAVYYSRNVTPGPIFEYAQDSTQGTFAIERYDLATGEVTTAVSGYGGAVRPQPSPDGKRLAF
;
A
#
# COMPACT_ATOMS: atom_id res chain seq x y z
N SER A 1 -14.64 -10.65 -9.34
CA SER A 1 -13.62 -10.41 -10.37
C SER A 1 -12.24 -10.29 -9.73
N LEU A 2 -11.20 -10.57 -10.50
CA LEU A 2 -9.82 -10.29 -10.18
C LEU A 2 -9.41 -9.01 -10.91
N ALA A 3 -8.58 -8.18 -10.28
CA ALA A 3 -7.87 -7.09 -10.93
C ALA A 3 -6.37 -7.33 -10.78
N PHE A 4 -5.62 -7.14 -11.86
CA PHE A 4 -4.17 -7.33 -11.87
C PHE A 4 -3.50 -6.38 -12.86
N SER A 5 -2.21 -6.16 -12.69
CA SER A 5 -1.42 -5.38 -13.63
C SER A 5 -0.49 -6.29 -14.43
N LEU A 6 -0.31 -5.97 -15.71
CA LEU A 6 0.62 -6.62 -16.61
C LEU A 6 1.23 -5.58 -17.54
N LEU A 7 2.54 -5.46 -17.54
CA LEU A 7 3.32 -4.54 -18.39
C LEU A 7 2.88 -3.07 -18.32
N GLY A 8 2.42 -2.64 -17.14
CA GLY A 8 1.99 -1.26 -16.91
C GLY A 8 0.52 -0.97 -17.22
N ASP A 9 -0.22 -1.96 -17.69
CA ASP A 9 -1.68 -1.86 -17.89
C ASP A 9 -2.45 -2.60 -16.80
N ILE A 10 -3.69 -2.21 -16.57
CA ILE A 10 -4.59 -2.88 -15.62
C ILE A 10 -5.65 -3.69 -16.36
N TYR A 11 -5.83 -4.90 -15.89
CA TYR A 11 -6.79 -5.88 -16.41
C TYR A 11 -7.76 -6.32 -15.32
N THR A 12 -8.97 -6.68 -15.74
CA THR A 12 -9.92 -7.43 -14.93
C THR A 12 -10.28 -8.75 -15.59
N MET A 13 -10.61 -9.74 -14.76
CA MET A 13 -11.01 -11.07 -15.22
C MET A 13 -12.01 -11.68 -14.23
N PRO A 14 -13.01 -12.48 -14.68
CA PRO A 14 -13.84 -13.26 -13.76
C PRO A 14 -12.99 -14.20 -12.90
N ILE A 15 -13.38 -14.39 -11.64
CA ILE A 15 -12.65 -15.30 -10.72
C ILE A 15 -12.71 -16.76 -11.18
N THR A 16 -13.69 -17.10 -12.00
CA THR A 16 -13.86 -18.42 -12.63
C THR A 16 -12.96 -18.63 -13.84
N GLY A 17 -12.11 -17.65 -14.17
CA GLY A 17 -11.28 -17.65 -15.37
C GLY A 17 -11.97 -17.04 -16.59
N GLY A 18 -11.28 -17.05 -17.71
CA GLY A 18 -11.74 -16.48 -18.97
C GLY A 18 -10.74 -15.51 -19.59
N THR A 19 -11.17 -14.74 -20.57
CA THR A 19 -10.32 -13.75 -21.24
C THR A 19 -10.23 -12.48 -20.39
N PRO A 20 -9.02 -12.00 -20.03
CA PRO A 20 -8.83 -10.73 -19.36
C PRO A 20 -9.31 -9.57 -20.22
N THR A 21 -9.95 -8.58 -19.60
CA THR A 21 -10.30 -7.30 -20.22
C THR A 21 -9.33 -6.24 -19.73
N ARG A 22 -8.66 -5.54 -20.66
CA ARG A 22 -7.82 -4.39 -20.34
C ARG A 22 -8.72 -3.19 -20.08
N ILE A 23 -8.63 -2.62 -18.87
CA ILE A 23 -9.47 -1.49 -18.42
C ILE A 23 -8.70 -0.19 -18.23
N ALA A 24 -7.38 -0.27 -18.16
CA ALA A 24 -6.53 0.90 -18.17
C ALA A 24 -5.34 0.65 -19.10
N GLU A 25 -5.10 1.61 -19.99
CA GLU A 25 -4.08 1.53 -21.04
C GLU A 25 -3.44 2.89 -21.28
N GLY A 26 -2.29 2.88 -21.95
CA GLY A 26 -1.58 4.08 -22.38
C GLY A 26 -0.09 3.97 -22.14
N LEU A 27 0.57 5.13 -22.06
CA LEU A 27 2.02 5.20 -21.81
C LEU A 27 2.38 5.28 -20.31
N ALA A 28 1.38 5.45 -19.46
CA ALA A 28 1.59 5.50 -18.02
C ALA A 28 1.85 4.10 -17.44
N TRP A 29 2.67 4.03 -16.41
CA TRP A 29 2.90 2.80 -15.65
C TRP A 29 1.83 2.65 -14.58
N GLU A 30 0.88 1.74 -14.78
CA GLU A 30 -0.29 1.55 -13.92
C GLU A 30 -0.22 0.18 -13.24
N VAL A 31 -0.15 0.16 -11.90
CA VAL A 31 0.12 -1.05 -11.13
C VAL A 31 -0.66 -1.11 -9.81
N GLN A 32 -0.62 -2.29 -9.19
CA GLN A 32 -1.18 -2.55 -7.85
C GLN A 32 -2.67 -2.23 -7.73
N PRO A 33 -3.53 -2.67 -8.66
CA PRO A 33 -4.97 -2.42 -8.58
C PRO A 33 -5.59 -3.09 -7.34
N ARG A 34 -6.53 -2.38 -6.71
CA ARG A 34 -7.31 -2.85 -5.56
C ARG A 34 -8.76 -2.44 -5.73
N PHE A 35 -9.67 -3.40 -5.75
CA PHE A 35 -11.10 -3.11 -5.72
C PHE A 35 -11.50 -2.43 -4.40
N SER A 36 -12.44 -1.49 -4.49
CA SER A 36 -13.16 -1.00 -3.32
C SER A 36 -14.01 -2.12 -2.69
N PRO A 37 -14.38 -2.01 -1.41
CA PRO A 37 -15.15 -3.07 -0.73
C PRO A 37 -16.47 -3.41 -1.42
N ASP A 38 -17.12 -2.43 -2.03
CA ASP A 38 -18.36 -2.60 -2.80
C ASP A 38 -18.14 -3.13 -4.24
N GLY A 39 -16.87 -3.25 -4.67
CA GLY A 39 -16.49 -3.73 -6.00
C GLY A 39 -16.76 -2.75 -7.14
N THR A 40 -17.18 -1.52 -6.86
CA THR A 40 -17.58 -0.55 -7.89
C THR A 40 -16.42 0.29 -8.41
N ARG A 41 -15.34 0.40 -7.64
CA ARG A 41 -14.16 1.21 -7.99
C ARG A 41 -12.88 0.40 -7.84
N ILE A 42 -11.81 0.90 -8.46
CA ILE A 42 -10.44 0.37 -8.35
C ILE A 42 -9.51 1.53 -7.99
N ALA A 43 -8.74 1.36 -6.92
CA ALA A 43 -7.58 2.20 -6.62
C ALA A 43 -6.34 1.56 -7.22
N PHE A 44 -5.42 2.36 -7.73
CA PHE A 44 -4.17 1.89 -8.34
C PHE A 44 -3.08 2.95 -8.25
N THR A 45 -1.84 2.53 -8.42
CA THR A 45 -0.70 3.44 -8.56
C THR A 45 -0.49 3.76 -10.02
N SER A 46 -0.27 5.05 -10.36
CA SER A 46 0.06 5.48 -11.71
C SER A 46 0.97 6.71 -11.70
N ASP A 47 1.90 6.75 -12.65
CA ASP A 47 2.77 7.89 -12.93
C ASP A 47 2.17 8.88 -13.95
N ARG A 48 0.93 8.68 -14.37
CA ARG A 48 0.21 9.48 -15.36
C ARG A 48 0.22 10.99 -15.06
N GLY A 49 0.28 11.35 -13.79
CA GLY A 49 0.33 12.75 -13.31
C GLY A 49 1.73 13.32 -13.10
N GLY A 50 2.79 12.61 -13.52
CA GLY A 50 4.17 13.07 -13.38
C GLY A 50 4.93 12.47 -12.19
N GLY A 51 4.40 11.48 -11.53
CA GLY A 51 5.03 10.70 -10.45
C GLY A 51 4.05 9.70 -9.89
N ASP A 52 4.55 8.65 -9.23
CA ASP A 52 3.68 7.61 -8.68
C ASP A 52 2.71 8.21 -7.65
N ASN A 53 1.46 8.20 -8.00
CA ASN A 53 0.36 8.67 -7.18
C ASN A 53 -0.77 7.64 -7.15
N ILE A 54 -1.65 7.75 -6.17
CA ILE A 54 -2.85 6.93 -6.11
C ILE A 54 -3.92 7.56 -6.99
N TRP A 55 -4.47 6.75 -7.86
CA TRP A 55 -5.57 7.04 -8.75
C TRP A 55 -6.77 6.15 -8.42
N ILE A 56 -7.94 6.61 -8.78
CA ILE A 56 -9.20 5.85 -8.65
C ILE A 56 -9.91 5.88 -10.01
N MET A 57 -10.53 4.76 -10.36
CA MET A 57 -11.41 4.63 -11.51
C MET A 57 -12.62 3.75 -11.15
N ASN A 58 -13.66 3.78 -11.98
CA ASN A 58 -14.73 2.80 -11.93
C ASN A 58 -14.18 1.39 -12.27
N ALA A 59 -14.87 0.34 -11.82
CA ALA A 59 -14.45 -1.05 -12.05
C ALA A 59 -14.41 -1.43 -13.55
N ASP A 60 -15.10 -0.68 -14.40
CA ASP A 60 -15.09 -0.83 -15.87
C ASP A 60 -13.97 -0.02 -16.56
N GLY A 61 -13.14 0.70 -15.81
CA GLY A 61 -12.05 1.52 -16.31
C GLY A 61 -12.42 2.96 -16.67
N THR A 62 -13.67 3.37 -16.49
CA THR A 62 -14.11 4.75 -16.72
C THR A 62 -13.79 5.66 -15.53
N ASP A 63 -13.96 6.96 -15.68
CA ASP A 63 -13.82 7.99 -14.64
C ASP A 63 -12.49 7.93 -13.88
N LYS A 64 -11.38 7.79 -14.63
CA LYS A 64 -10.04 7.81 -14.04
C LYS A 64 -9.72 9.19 -13.50
N ARG A 65 -9.42 9.27 -12.21
CA ARG A 65 -9.02 10.52 -11.57
C ARG A 65 -7.87 10.33 -10.59
N GLN A 66 -7.02 11.32 -10.52
CA GLN A 66 -5.94 11.36 -9.57
C GLN A 66 -6.49 11.70 -8.16
N LEU A 67 -6.17 10.85 -7.18
CA LEU A 67 -6.56 11.09 -5.79
C LEU A 67 -5.51 11.91 -5.05
N THR A 68 -4.23 11.59 -5.22
CA THR A 68 -3.11 12.22 -4.53
C THR A 68 -2.25 13.01 -5.52
N LYS A 69 -1.58 14.05 -5.03
CA LYS A 69 -0.77 14.95 -5.87
C LYS A 69 0.60 15.17 -5.23
N GLU A 70 1.36 14.09 -5.13
CA GLU A 70 2.74 14.16 -4.66
C GLU A 70 3.67 14.41 -5.85
N GLU A 71 4.48 15.45 -5.77
CA GLU A 71 5.42 15.81 -6.83
C GLU A 71 6.79 15.19 -6.65
N PHE A 72 7.19 14.95 -5.42
CA PHE A 72 8.54 14.50 -5.06
C PHE A 72 8.57 13.17 -4.31
N ARG A 73 7.47 12.75 -3.72
CA ARG A 73 7.33 11.51 -2.96
C ARG A 73 6.40 10.57 -3.68
N LEU A 74 6.82 9.32 -3.82
CA LEU A 74 6.04 8.31 -4.50
C LEU A 74 5.00 7.71 -3.54
N LEU A 75 3.79 7.51 -4.03
CA LEU A 75 2.71 6.83 -3.31
C LEU A 75 2.37 5.52 -3.99
N ASN A 76 2.33 4.45 -3.20
CA ASN A 76 2.00 3.11 -3.69
C ASN A 76 1.33 2.26 -2.61
N GLN A 77 1.01 1.01 -2.94
CA GLN A 77 0.43 0.02 -2.01
C GLN A 77 -0.87 0.50 -1.37
N ALA A 78 -1.80 1.00 -2.17
CA ALA A 78 -3.10 1.45 -1.71
C ALA A 78 -3.94 0.32 -1.11
N SER A 79 -4.63 0.60 0.00
CA SER A 79 -5.65 -0.28 0.58
C SER A 79 -6.87 0.54 1.01
N TRP A 80 -8.06 0.07 0.65
CA TRP A 80 -9.32 0.71 0.99
C TRP A 80 -9.72 0.49 2.43
N SER A 81 -10.34 1.50 3.05
CA SER A 81 -11.11 1.31 4.27
C SER A 81 -12.35 0.46 3.99
N PRO A 82 -12.87 -0.30 4.96
CA PRO A 82 -14.05 -1.15 4.76
C PRO A 82 -15.31 -0.40 4.34
N ASP A 83 -15.43 0.88 4.70
CA ASP A 83 -16.54 1.76 4.31
C ASP A 83 -16.35 2.41 2.92
N GLY A 84 -15.18 2.21 2.29
CA GLY A 84 -14.84 2.76 0.98
C GLY A 84 -14.63 4.28 0.94
N ASN A 85 -14.50 4.95 2.09
CA ASN A 85 -14.33 6.40 2.17
C ASN A 85 -12.88 6.84 2.25
N TYR A 86 -11.99 5.94 2.65
CA TYR A 86 -10.57 6.24 2.82
C TYR A 86 -9.68 5.22 2.11
N ILE A 87 -8.46 5.65 1.84
CA ILE A 87 -7.37 4.81 1.35
C ILE A 87 -6.16 5.06 2.24
N VAL A 88 -5.55 4.00 2.76
CA VAL A 88 -4.19 4.05 3.31
C VAL A 88 -3.22 3.69 2.21
N ALA A 89 -2.08 4.37 2.18
CA ALA A 89 -1.01 4.11 1.22
C ALA A 89 0.36 4.32 1.86
N LYS A 90 1.37 3.70 1.28
CA LYS A 90 2.76 3.99 1.60
C LYS A 90 3.19 5.23 0.84
N LYS A 91 3.72 6.22 1.58
CA LYS A 91 4.46 7.35 1.01
C LYS A 91 5.95 7.02 1.11
N HIS A 92 6.56 6.82 -0.04
CA HIS A 92 7.96 6.42 -0.13
C HIS A 92 8.87 7.63 0.00
N PHE A 93 9.93 7.47 0.76
CA PHE A 93 11.02 8.42 0.87
C PHE A 93 12.31 7.74 0.45
N THR A 94 12.97 8.32 -0.53
CA THR A 94 14.33 7.94 -0.89
C THR A 94 15.28 8.85 -0.11
N THR A 95 16.14 8.26 0.68
CA THR A 95 17.27 8.95 1.29
C THR A 95 18.50 8.81 0.37
N GLN A 96 19.68 8.76 0.89
CA GLN A 96 20.88 8.61 0.06
C GLN A 96 20.86 7.27 -0.69
N ARG A 97 21.24 7.25 -1.97
CA ARG A 97 21.47 6.07 -2.80
C ARG A 97 20.29 5.10 -2.98
N SER A 98 19.11 5.61 -3.12
CA SER A 98 17.94 4.82 -3.50
C SER A 98 17.45 3.78 -2.47
N LEU A 99 18.02 3.71 -1.29
CA LEU A 99 17.43 2.92 -0.23
C LEU A 99 16.19 3.63 0.32
N GLY A 100 15.09 2.90 0.34
CA GLY A 100 13.80 3.44 0.67
C GLY A 100 13.43 3.29 2.13
N THR A 101 12.67 4.23 2.60
CA THR A 101 11.87 4.11 3.81
C THR A 101 10.46 4.54 3.48
N GLY A 102 9.51 4.29 4.35
CA GLY A 102 8.12 4.65 4.12
C GLY A 102 7.47 5.32 5.31
N GLU A 103 6.38 5.99 5.02
CA GLU A 103 5.39 6.44 6.00
C GLU A 103 4.02 5.90 5.58
N ILE A 104 3.14 5.64 6.51
CA ILE A 104 1.75 5.29 6.21
C ILE A 104 0.89 6.54 6.29
N TRP A 105 0.19 6.82 5.22
CA TRP A 105 -0.68 7.98 5.09
C TRP A 105 -2.11 7.55 4.78
N LEU A 106 -3.05 8.33 5.28
CA LEU A 106 -4.49 8.17 5.08
C LEU A 106 -5.01 9.30 4.19
N TYR A 107 -5.77 8.93 3.16
CA TYR A 107 -6.37 9.88 2.22
C TYR A 107 -7.88 9.65 2.15
N HIS A 108 -8.67 10.72 2.17
CA HIS A 108 -10.09 10.63 1.89
C HIS A 108 -10.32 10.53 0.38
N VAL A 109 -11.27 9.72 -0.07
CA VAL A 109 -11.53 9.47 -1.49
C VAL A 109 -11.98 10.69 -2.28
N SER A 110 -12.45 11.76 -1.63
CA SER A 110 -12.73 13.03 -2.29
C SER A 110 -11.50 13.91 -2.55
N GLY A 111 -10.32 13.48 -2.10
CA GLY A 111 -9.05 14.23 -2.22
C GLY A 111 -8.62 14.89 -0.92
N GLY A 112 -7.66 15.79 -1.03
CA GLY A 112 -7.03 16.50 0.10
C GLY A 112 -5.57 16.11 0.32
N GLY A 113 -4.91 16.72 1.31
CA GLY A 113 -3.47 16.55 1.58
C GLY A 113 -3.10 15.26 2.31
N GLY A 114 -4.10 14.50 2.77
CA GLY A 114 -3.87 13.30 3.58
C GLY A 114 -3.44 13.57 5.03
N VAL A 115 -3.43 12.52 5.83
CA VAL A 115 -3.00 12.52 7.23
C VAL A 115 -1.97 11.43 7.42
N LYS A 116 -0.84 11.77 8.04
CA LYS A 116 0.19 10.80 8.39
C LYS A 116 -0.26 10.00 9.61
N LEU A 117 -0.38 8.68 9.44
CA LEU A 117 -0.68 7.75 10.53
C LEU A 117 0.61 7.27 11.20
N VAL A 118 1.56 6.77 10.40
CA VAL A 118 2.81 6.21 10.91
C VAL A 118 3.99 6.92 10.26
N ALA A 119 4.85 7.49 11.09
CA ALA A 119 6.08 8.12 10.63
C ALA A 119 7.19 7.08 10.40
N ARG A 120 8.10 7.38 9.49
CA ARG A 120 9.38 6.66 9.39
C ARG A 120 10.15 6.76 10.72
N ALA A 121 10.90 5.72 11.04
CA ALA A 121 11.59 5.63 12.33
C ALA A 121 12.66 6.72 12.51
N SER A 122 13.27 7.16 11.41
CA SER A 122 14.35 8.15 11.41
C SER A 122 14.52 8.72 10.02
N GLU A 123 15.11 9.91 9.91
CA GLU A 123 15.50 10.50 8.63
C GLU A 123 16.80 9.91 8.08
N THR A 124 17.60 9.31 8.92
CA THR A 124 18.91 8.76 8.59
C THR A 124 18.92 7.23 8.52
N LEU A 125 18.04 6.55 9.26
CA LEU A 125 17.94 5.09 9.23
C LEU A 125 16.94 4.68 8.14
N GLN A 126 17.44 3.90 7.19
CA GLN A 126 16.67 3.45 6.03
C GLN A 126 15.94 2.14 6.36
N LYS A 127 15.05 2.20 7.33
CA LYS A 127 14.22 1.06 7.72
C LYS A 127 12.92 1.08 6.95
N GLU A 128 12.73 0.08 6.14
CA GLU A 128 11.53 -0.09 5.32
C GLU A 128 10.28 -0.18 6.20
N LEU A 129 9.23 0.49 5.75
CA LEU A 129 7.90 0.46 6.32
C LEU A 129 6.92 0.57 5.16
N GLY A 130 5.93 -0.31 5.11
CA GLY A 130 5.00 -0.32 3.98
C GLY A 130 3.95 -1.41 4.07
N GLU A 131 3.32 -1.66 2.92
CA GLU A 131 2.30 -2.69 2.72
C GLU A 131 1.09 -2.54 3.67
N PRO A 132 0.53 -1.30 3.79
CA PRO A 132 -0.57 -1.09 4.71
C PRO A 132 -1.84 -1.79 4.24
N VAL A 133 -2.57 -2.37 5.17
CA VAL A 133 -3.89 -2.96 4.93
C VAL A 133 -4.81 -2.69 6.11
N TYR A 134 -6.09 -2.36 5.83
CA TYR A 134 -7.08 -2.19 6.88
C TYR A 134 -7.46 -3.51 7.55
N ALA A 135 -7.71 -3.46 8.84
CA ALA A 135 -8.50 -4.47 9.52
C ALA A 135 -9.93 -4.48 8.93
N PRO A 136 -10.57 -5.66 8.76
CA PRO A 136 -11.91 -5.75 8.15
C PRO A 136 -13.01 -4.98 8.87
N ASP A 137 -12.84 -4.75 10.18
CA ASP A 137 -13.75 -3.97 11.01
C ASP A 137 -13.47 -2.45 10.97
N GLY A 138 -12.42 -2.03 10.25
CA GLY A 138 -12.03 -0.64 10.14
C GLY A 138 -11.33 -0.06 11.38
N SER A 139 -11.07 -0.85 12.43
CA SER A 139 -10.50 -0.35 13.69
C SER A 139 -9.01 -0.05 13.62
N ALA A 140 -8.29 -0.65 12.67
CA ALA A 140 -6.84 -0.59 12.63
C ALA A 140 -6.29 -0.69 11.21
N VAL A 141 -4.99 -0.38 11.09
CA VAL A 141 -4.17 -0.62 9.91
C VAL A 141 -3.01 -1.52 10.29
N TYR A 142 -2.86 -2.65 9.59
CA TYR A 142 -1.67 -3.50 9.67
C TYR A 142 -0.65 -3.05 8.62
N TYR A 143 0.62 -3.19 8.93
CA TYR A 143 1.71 -2.87 7.99
C TYR A 143 2.99 -3.62 8.35
N SER A 144 3.88 -3.77 7.37
CA SER A 144 5.21 -4.36 7.57
C SER A 144 6.21 -3.30 8.02
N ARG A 145 7.05 -3.61 9.00
CA ARG A 145 8.16 -2.76 9.43
C ARG A 145 9.44 -3.56 9.55
N ASN A 146 10.53 -3.03 9.04
CA ASN A 146 11.86 -3.56 9.29
C ASN A 146 12.27 -3.25 10.74
N VAL A 147 12.43 -4.29 11.55
CA VAL A 147 12.79 -4.24 12.98
C VAL A 147 14.20 -4.74 13.24
N THR A 148 15.01 -4.92 12.20
CA THR A 148 16.42 -5.31 12.34
C THR A 148 17.14 -4.36 13.30
N PRO A 149 17.85 -4.85 14.31
CA PRO A 149 18.61 -4.01 15.23
C PRO A 149 19.71 -3.21 14.52
N GLY A 150 19.94 -1.98 15.00
CA GLY A 150 21.02 -1.12 14.48
C GLY A 150 20.71 -0.47 13.13
N PRO A 151 21.68 0.21 12.53
CA PRO A 151 21.56 0.80 11.21
C PRO A 151 21.60 -0.27 10.11
N ILE A 152 20.87 -0.03 9.00
CA ILE A 152 21.00 -0.85 7.80
C ILE A 152 22.14 -0.26 6.98
N PHE A 153 23.11 -1.11 6.60
CA PHE A 153 24.19 -0.70 5.72
C PHE A 153 23.77 -0.78 4.25
N GLU A 154 24.11 0.24 3.49
CA GLU A 154 23.72 0.40 2.08
C GLU A 154 24.17 -0.74 1.16
N TYR A 155 25.21 -1.48 1.55
CA TYR A 155 25.77 -2.58 0.76
C TYR A 155 25.42 -3.97 1.27
N ALA A 156 24.66 -4.07 2.35
CA ALA A 156 24.14 -5.35 2.80
C ALA A 156 23.04 -5.80 1.85
N GLN A 157 23.40 -6.36 0.72
CA GLN A 157 22.48 -6.93 -0.27
C GLN A 157 21.97 -8.32 0.13
N ASP A 158 22.26 -8.75 1.32
CA ASP A 158 21.74 -10.00 1.84
C ASP A 158 20.25 -9.84 2.17
N SER A 159 19.40 -10.42 1.37
CA SER A 159 17.94 -10.44 1.58
C SER A 159 17.54 -11.09 2.91
N THR A 160 18.46 -11.81 3.56
CA THR A 160 18.23 -12.45 4.86
C THR A 160 18.52 -11.53 6.03
N GLN A 161 19.12 -10.38 5.82
CA GLN A 161 19.47 -9.43 6.89
C GLN A 161 18.32 -8.55 7.36
N GLY A 162 17.19 -8.54 6.67
CA GLY A 162 16.02 -7.77 7.07
C GLY A 162 15.05 -8.58 7.91
N THR A 163 15.02 -8.37 9.23
CA THR A 163 13.94 -8.91 10.05
C THR A 163 12.76 -7.96 10.01
N PHE A 164 11.61 -8.45 9.56
CA PHE A 164 10.39 -7.68 9.51
C PHE A 164 9.39 -8.17 10.56
N ALA A 165 8.58 -7.24 11.07
CA ALA A 165 7.43 -7.52 11.90
C ALA A 165 6.18 -6.93 11.25
N ILE A 166 5.03 -7.50 11.57
CA ILE A 166 3.75 -6.85 11.28
C ILE A 166 3.33 -6.08 12.52
N GLU A 167 3.12 -4.80 12.33
CA GLU A 167 2.59 -3.89 13.34
C GLU A 167 1.12 -3.57 13.05
N ARG A 168 0.39 -3.24 14.10
CA ARG A 168 -1.00 -2.80 14.08
C ARG A 168 -1.07 -1.38 14.64
N TYR A 169 -1.55 -0.45 13.83
CA TYR A 169 -1.89 0.91 14.23
C TYR A 169 -3.37 0.99 14.58
N ASP A 170 -3.72 1.32 15.78
CA ASP A 170 -5.12 1.52 16.22
C ASP A 170 -5.59 2.91 15.80
N LEU A 171 -6.67 2.97 15.01
CA LEU A 171 -7.15 4.24 14.45
C LEU A 171 -7.85 5.14 15.46
N ALA A 172 -8.34 4.58 16.57
CA ALA A 172 -9.02 5.37 17.60
C ALA A 172 -8.03 5.99 18.58
N THR A 173 -6.97 5.26 18.94
CA THR A 173 -6.00 5.66 19.97
C THR A 173 -4.68 6.17 19.40
N GLY A 174 -4.34 5.81 18.17
CA GLY A 174 -3.02 6.06 17.58
C GLY A 174 -1.92 5.14 18.13
N GLU A 175 -2.27 4.13 18.94
CA GLU A 175 -1.32 3.21 19.52
C GLU A 175 -0.80 2.22 18.46
N VAL A 176 0.50 1.93 18.52
CA VAL A 176 1.15 0.93 17.68
C VAL A 176 1.53 -0.27 18.53
N THR A 177 1.08 -1.45 18.11
CA THR A 177 1.41 -2.73 18.74
C THR A 177 1.97 -3.71 17.73
N THR A 178 2.84 -4.63 18.17
CA THR A 178 3.36 -5.70 17.33
C THR A 178 2.33 -6.83 17.24
N ALA A 179 1.81 -7.08 16.04
CA ALA A 179 0.86 -8.15 15.79
C ALA A 179 1.56 -9.49 15.53
N VAL A 180 2.63 -9.47 14.74
CA VAL A 180 3.44 -10.66 14.40
C VAL A 180 4.90 -10.29 14.39
N SER A 181 5.73 -11.07 15.09
CA SER A 181 7.18 -10.97 15.04
C SER A 181 7.80 -12.34 15.31
N GLY A 182 9.09 -12.51 14.99
CA GLY A 182 9.81 -13.73 15.29
C GLY A 182 10.91 -14.02 14.29
N TYR A 183 11.52 -15.16 14.48
CA TYR A 183 12.58 -15.66 13.60
C TYR A 183 12.02 -15.90 12.18
N GLY A 184 12.71 -15.38 11.18
CA GLY A 184 12.27 -15.44 9.79
C GLY A 184 11.49 -14.22 9.31
N GLY A 185 10.99 -13.40 10.24
CA GLY A 185 10.23 -12.18 9.90
C GLY A 185 8.83 -12.43 9.38
N ALA A 186 8.06 -11.35 9.20
CA ALA A 186 6.71 -11.37 8.64
C ALA A 186 6.46 -10.11 7.80
N VAL A 187 5.91 -10.27 6.61
CA VAL A 187 5.62 -9.17 5.65
C VAL A 187 4.26 -9.39 4.98
N ARG A 188 3.75 -8.34 4.32
CA ARG A 188 2.54 -8.38 3.48
C ARG A 188 1.29 -8.88 4.21
N PRO A 189 0.92 -8.24 5.32
CA PRO A 189 -0.24 -8.67 6.09
C PRO A 189 -1.51 -8.72 5.23
N GLN A 190 -2.27 -9.80 5.38
CA GLN A 190 -3.57 -9.98 4.72
C GLN A 190 -4.57 -10.53 5.72
N PRO A 191 -5.39 -9.69 6.35
CA PRO A 191 -6.43 -10.16 7.27
C PRO A 191 -7.52 -10.92 6.51
N SER A 192 -8.02 -11.98 7.11
CA SER A 192 -9.21 -12.67 6.60
C SER A 192 -10.45 -11.78 6.70
N PRO A 193 -11.45 -11.96 5.83
CA PRO A 193 -12.64 -11.10 5.84
C PRO A 193 -13.40 -11.08 7.18
N ASP A 194 -13.31 -12.15 7.97
CA ASP A 194 -13.90 -12.23 9.31
C ASP A 194 -13.00 -11.67 10.43
N GLY A 195 -11.82 -11.16 10.08
CA GLY A 195 -10.85 -10.59 11.01
C GLY A 195 -10.17 -11.57 11.95
N LYS A 196 -10.43 -12.88 11.83
CA LYS A 196 -9.95 -13.88 12.78
C LYS A 196 -8.57 -14.44 12.46
N ARG A 197 -8.08 -14.22 11.25
CA ARG A 197 -6.79 -14.74 10.77
C ARG A 197 -6.02 -13.63 10.08
N LEU A 198 -4.73 -13.72 10.17
CA LEU A 198 -3.79 -12.86 9.44
C LEU A 198 -2.83 -13.77 8.68
N ALA A 199 -2.86 -13.70 7.35
CA ALA A 199 -1.84 -14.30 6.50
C ALA A 199 -0.67 -13.33 6.34
N PHE A 200 0.56 -13.86 6.17
CA PHE A 200 1.78 -13.08 5.99
C PHE A 200 2.90 -13.95 5.39
#